data_1ab1dfc13a4cc0173adab5c035d65916
#
_entry.id   1ab1dfc13a4cc0173adab5c035d65916
#
_cell.length_a   1.000
_cell.length_b   1.000
_cell.length_c   1.000
_cell.angle_alpha   90.00
_cell.angle_beta   90.00
_cell.angle_gamma   90.00
#
_symmetry.space_group_name_H-M   'P 1'
#
loop_
_entity.id
_entity.type
_entity.pdbx_description
1 polymer ?
#
loop_
_entity_poly.entity_id
_entity_poly.type
_entity_poly.pdbx_seq_one_letter_code
_entity_poly.pdbx_strand_id
1 'polypeptide(L)'
;MTYVAYREGFADARLDLLAVLITLWGARLTYNFGRKGGYRKGGEDYRWPILRERLGPWKFQLFNATFIAPYQNVLLYLIAAPVHIAWQAKGTPLRGAELALAALFLVLLGFETVADQQQWNFHQEKAARKQRGEPVGDGFLSSGLFRISRHPNYFAEISMWWVFYAMPCAATGQALNWTIAGAVLLTLLFDGST
;
A
#
# COMPACT_ATOMS: atom_id res chain seq x y z
N MET A 1 -2.05 -14.62 -1.01
CA MET A 1 -3.04 -14.66 0.09
C MET A 1 -4.35 -15.23 -0.39
N THR A 2 -5.04 -14.64 -1.31
CA THR A 2 -6.25 -15.22 -1.93
C THR A 2 -6.02 -16.64 -2.45
N TYR A 3 -4.83 -16.94 -3.01
CA TYR A 3 -4.45 -18.28 -3.41
C TYR A 3 -4.36 -19.27 -2.24
N VAL A 4 -3.86 -18.85 -1.06
CA VAL A 4 -3.80 -19.69 0.13
C VAL A 4 -5.22 -20.02 0.62
N ALA A 5 -6.09 -19.01 0.74
CA ALA A 5 -7.48 -19.22 1.11
C ALA A 5 -8.21 -20.14 0.11
N TYR A 6 -7.97 -19.97 -1.19
CA TYR A 6 -8.52 -20.82 -2.24
C TYR A 6 -8.03 -22.28 -2.11
N ARG A 7 -6.74 -22.49 -1.89
CA ARG A 7 -6.15 -23.84 -1.69
C ARG A 7 -6.75 -24.56 -0.49
N GLU A 8 -7.11 -23.81 0.56
CA GLU A 8 -7.76 -24.32 1.76
C GLU A 8 -9.29 -24.42 1.61
N GLY A 9 -9.84 -24.16 0.41
CA GLY A 9 -11.26 -24.27 0.11
C GLY A 9 -12.14 -23.25 0.80
N PHE A 10 -11.57 -22.07 1.19
CA PHE A 10 -12.27 -21.05 1.99
C PHE A 10 -12.88 -21.62 3.29
N ALA A 11 -12.15 -22.54 3.93
CA ALA A 11 -12.60 -23.24 5.13
C ALA A 11 -11.98 -22.69 6.43
N ASP A 12 -11.07 -21.73 6.35
CA ASP A 12 -10.44 -21.09 7.51
C ASP A 12 -10.77 -19.61 7.57
N ALA A 13 -11.59 -19.23 8.53
CA ALA A 13 -12.11 -17.86 8.69
C ALA A 13 -11.01 -16.80 8.83
N ARG A 14 -9.84 -17.14 9.39
CA ARG A 14 -8.69 -16.21 9.51
C ARG A 14 -8.04 -15.95 8.16
N LEU A 15 -7.77 -17.00 7.40
CA LEU A 15 -7.16 -16.89 6.08
C LEU A 15 -8.12 -16.17 5.11
N ASP A 16 -9.41 -16.46 5.21
CA ASP A 16 -10.46 -15.82 4.41
C ASP A 16 -10.58 -14.33 4.74
N LEU A 17 -10.56 -13.97 6.03
CA LEU A 17 -10.57 -12.58 6.48
C LEU A 17 -9.36 -11.81 5.90
N LEU A 18 -8.14 -12.35 6.05
CA LEU A 18 -6.94 -11.74 5.49
C LEU A 18 -7.01 -11.62 3.97
N ALA A 19 -7.55 -12.62 3.27
CA ALA A 19 -7.73 -12.59 1.83
C ALA A 19 -8.71 -11.50 1.40
N VAL A 20 -9.82 -11.32 2.12
CA VAL A 20 -10.79 -10.25 1.86
C VAL A 20 -10.15 -8.88 2.05
N LEU A 21 -9.48 -8.64 3.18
CA LEU A 21 -8.85 -7.35 3.47
C LEU A 21 -7.84 -6.96 2.39
N ILE A 22 -6.97 -7.88 2.00
CA ILE A 22 -5.95 -7.62 0.98
C ILE A 22 -6.56 -7.43 -0.41
N THR A 23 -7.66 -8.12 -0.70
CA THR A 23 -8.40 -7.95 -1.97
C THR A 23 -9.03 -6.56 -2.04
N LEU A 24 -9.64 -6.08 -0.96
CA LEU A 24 -10.21 -4.73 -0.89
C LEU A 24 -9.11 -3.67 -1.05
N TRP A 25 -7.99 -3.82 -0.35
CA TRP A 25 -6.83 -2.93 -0.50
C TRP A 25 -6.31 -2.93 -1.95
N GLY A 26 -6.10 -4.11 -2.55
CA GLY A 26 -5.61 -4.24 -3.91
C GLY A 26 -6.57 -3.70 -4.97
N ALA A 27 -7.88 -3.88 -4.79
CA ALA A 27 -8.92 -3.32 -5.66
C ALA A 27 -8.88 -1.78 -5.62
N ARG A 28 -8.78 -1.18 -4.43
CA ARG A 28 -8.63 0.27 -4.28
C ARG A 28 -7.35 0.78 -4.95
N LEU A 29 -6.21 0.13 -4.71
CA LEU A 29 -4.93 0.50 -5.29
C LEU A 29 -4.98 0.45 -6.83
N THR A 30 -5.52 -0.64 -7.38
CA THR A 30 -5.71 -0.84 -8.82
C THR A 30 -6.59 0.24 -9.43
N TYR A 31 -7.70 0.57 -8.77
CA TYR A 31 -8.59 1.64 -9.21
C TYR A 31 -7.88 3.00 -9.22
N ASN A 32 -7.17 3.35 -8.13
CA ASN A 32 -6.43 4.61 -8.03
C ASN A 32 -5.33 4.72 -9.07
N PHE A 33 -4.58 3.67 -9.30
CA PHE A 33 -3.54 3.62 -10.32
C PHE A 33 -4.13 3.76 -11.74
N GLY A 34 -5.24 3.07 -12.01
CA GLY A 34 -5.94 3.14 -13.29
C GLY A 34 -6.47 4.53 -13.62
N ARG A 35 -7.17 5.19 -12.66
CA ARG A 35 -7.72 6.54 -12.88
C ARG A 35 -6.65 7.61 -13.07
N LYS A 36 -5.46 7.44 -12.46
CA LYS A 36 -4.29 8.31 -12.67
C LYS A 36 -3.60 8.08 -14.01
N GLY A 37 -4.08 7.13 -14.82
CA GLY A 37 -3.51 6.81 -16.13
C GLY A 37 -2.29 5.89 -16.08
N GLY A 38 -2.01 5.25 -14.93
CA GLY A 38 -0.83 4.41 -14.74
C GLY A 38 -0.74 3.21 -15.69
N TYR A 39 -1.87 2.74 -16.25
CA TYR A 39 -1.90 1.68 -17.26
C TYR A 39 -1.78 2.19 -18.71
N ARG A 40 -1.72 3.52 -18.92
CA ARG A 40 -1.55 4.07 -20.27
C ARG A 40 -0.07 4.07 -20.66
N LYS A 41 0.19 4.00 -21.97
CA LYS A 41 1.55 4.15 -22.50
C LYS A 41 2.12 5.51 -22.07
N GLY A 42 3.26 5.53 -21.38
CA GLY A 42 3.85 6.73 -20.79
C GLY A 42 3.33 7.08 -19.38
N GLY A 43 2.44 6.27 -18.78
CA GLY A 43 1.93 6.45 -17.40
C GLY A 43 2.91 6.01 -16.31
N GLU A 44 4.19 5.87 -16.63
CA GLU A 44 5.23 5.56 -15.65
C GLU A 44 5.47 6.73 -14.67
N ASP A 45 5.98 6.43 -13.48
CA ASP A 45 6.34 7.42 -12.47
C ASP A 45 7.36 8.41 -13.05
N TYR A 46 7.15 9.71 -12.81
CA TYR A 46 7.98 10.81 -13.35
C TYR A 46 9.47 10.70 -12.99
N ARG A 47 9.82 9.94 -11.94
CA ARG A 47 11.20 9.71 -11.51
C ARG A 47 11.98 8.84 -12.48
N TRP A 48 11.32 7.91 -13.17
CA TRP A 48 11.97 6.97 -14.08
C TRP A 48 12.59 7.63 -15.32
N PRO A 49 11.90 8.53 -16.03
CA PRO A 49 12.52 9.30 -17.11
C PRO A 49 13.76 10.06 -16.66
N ILE A 50 13.69 10.76 -15.51
CA ILE A 50 14.81 11.52 -14.95
C ILE A 50 16.01 10.61 -14.63
N LEU A 51 15.74 9.48 -14.01
CA LEU A 51 16.79 8.51 -13.64
C LEU A 51 17.41 7.88 -14.89
N ARG A 52 16.60 7.58 -15.90
CA ARG A 52 17.06 7.03 -17.20
C ARG A 52 17.94 8.01 -17.94
N GLU A 53 17.58 9.29 -17.91
CA GLU A 53 18.41 10.36 -18.51
C GLU A 53 19.76 10.51 -17.79
N ARG A 54 19.78 10.47 -16.46
CA ARG A 54 21.01 10.59 -15.65
C ARG A 54 21.97 9.40 -15.80
N LEU A 55 21.43 8.18 -15.81
CA LEU A 55 22.25 6.96 -15.86
C LEU A 55 22.59 6.51 -17.29
N GLY A 56 21.79 6.95 -18.28
CA GLY A 56 21.78 6.37 -19.60
C GLY A 56 21.04 5.03 -19.67
N PRO A 57 20.58 4.62 -20.86
CA PRO A 57 19.65 3.49 -21.01
C PRO A 57 20.20 2.16 -20.50
N TRP A 58 21.46 1.86 -20.77
CA TRP A 58 22.09 0.60 -20.36
C TRP A 58 22.29 0.49 -18.85
N LYS A 59 22.87 1.52 -18.22
CA LYS A 59 23.09 1.53 -16.77
C LYS A 59 21.76 1.54 -16.01
N PHE A 60 20.75 2.23 -16.53
CA PHE A 60 19.41 2.18 -15.96
C PHE A 60 18.82 0.77 -15.98
N GLN A 61 18.92 0.04 -17.10
CA GLN A 61 18.42 -1.34 -17.19
C GLN A 61 19.15 -2.27 -16.22
N LEU A 62 20.47 -2.13 -16.12
CA LEU A 62 21.25 -2.91 -15.16
C LEU A 62 20.82 -2.61 -13.72
N PHE A 63 20.70 -1.35 -13.35
CA PHE A 63 20.24 -0.92 -12.03
C PHE A 63 18.81 -1.38 -11.72
N ASN A 64 17.93 -1.32 -12.70
CA ASN A 64 16.56 -1.83 -12.55
C ASN A 64 16.55 -3.34 -12.29
N ALA A 65 17.30 -4.12 -13.08
CA ALA A 65 17.32 -5.58 -12.97
C ALA A 65 18.04 -6.08 -11.71
N THR A 66 19.07 -5.38 -11.22
CA THR A 66 19.88 -5.83 -10.08
C THR A 66 19.44 -5.24 -8.73
N PHE A 67 18.78 -4.10 -8.73
CA PHE A 67 18.40 -3.41 -7.50
C PHE A 67 16.89 -3.13 -7.42
N ILE A 68 16.32 -2.36 -8.37
CA ILE A 68 14.94 -1.89 -8.22
C ILE A 68 13.95 -3.05 -8.19
N ALA A 69 13.99 -3.91 -9.22
CA ALA A 69 13.05 -5.01 -9.33
C ALA A 69 13.24 -6.07 -8.22
N PRO A 70 14.48 -6.52 -7.87
CA PRO A 70 14.67 -7.43 -6.75
C PRO A 70 14.23 -6.83 -5.41
N TYR A 71 14.59 -5.58 -5.11
CA TYR A 71 14.18 -4.90 -3.89
C TYR A 71 12.65 -4.86 -3.76
N GLN A 72 11.96 -4.44 -4.81
CA GLN A 72 10.50 -4.36 -4.82
C GLN A 72 9.85 -5.74 -4.64
N ASN A 73 10.36 -6.78 -5.30
CA ASN A 73 9.82 -8.13 -5.14
C ASN A 73 10.06 -8.69 -3.74
N VAL A 74 11.23 -8.47 -3.15
CA VAL A 74 11.54 -8.85 -1.77
C VAL A 74 10.61 -8.12 -0.79
N LEU A 75 10.41 -6.81 -0.97
CA LEU A 75 9.49 -6.04 -0.14
C LEU A 75 8.05 -6.59 -0.23
N LEU A 76 7.54 -6.81 -1.44
CA LEU A 76 6.20 -7.39 -1.67
C LEU A 76 6.05 -8.77 -1.01
N TYR A 77 7.08 -9.61 -1.10
CA TYR A 77 7.10 -10.89 -0.41
C TYR A 77 7.04 -10.72 1.12
N LEU A 78 7.86 -9.84 1.68
CA LEU A 78 7.95 -9.62 3.12
C LEU A 78 6.68 -9.01 3.72
N ILE A 79 6.03 -8.06 3.04
CA ILE A 79 4.74 -7.52 3.51
C ILE A 79 3.62 -8.55 3.41
N ALA A 80 3.74 -9.56 2.54
CA ALA A 80 2.82 -10.68 2.44
C ALA A 80 3.11 -11.81 3.43
N ALA A 81 4.33 -11.89 3.95
CA ALA A 81 4.82 -12.99 4.79
C ALA A 81 4.02 -13.25 6.08
N PRO A 82 3.35 -12.25 6.73
CA PRO A 82 2.51 -12.50 7.91
C PRO A 82 1.45 -13.57 7.71
N VAL A 83 0.99 -13.82 6.48
CA VAL A 83 0.06 -14.94 6.18
C VAL A 83 0.65 -16.31 6.54
N HIS A 84 1.96 -16.47 6.46
CA HIS A 84 2.60 -17.73 6.89
C HIS A 84 2.37 -17.98 8.39
N ILE A 85 2.47 -16.93 9.21
CA ILE A 85 2.18 -17.01 10.66
C ILE A 85 0.68 -17.27 10.92
N ALA A 86 -0.20 -16.61 10.14
CA ALA A 86 -1.63 -16.85 10.22
C ALA A 86 -1.99 -18.30 9.87
N TRP A 87 -1.32 -18.88 8.88
CA TRP A 87 -1.52 -20.25 8.46
C TRP A 87 -1.12 -21.27 9.56
N GLN A 88 -0.12 -20.98 10.39
CA GLN A 88 0.25 -21.82 11.54
C GLN A 88 -0.86 -21.89 12.59
N ALA A 89 -1.71 -20.86 12.68
CA ALA A 89 -2.87 -20.84 13.58
C ALA A 89 -4.17 -21.36 12.92
N LYS A 90 -4.08 -21.96 11.74
CA LYS A 90 -5.21 -22.52 11.00
C LYS A 90 -6.02 -23.51 11.87
N GLY A 91 -7.33 -23.49 11.71
CA GLY A 91 -8.26 -24.36 12.45
C GLY A 91 -8.57 -23.89 13.87
N THR A 92 -7.97 -22.78 14.33
CA THR A 92 -8.34 -22.17 15.62
C THR A 92 -9.37 -21.06 15.44
N PRO A 93 -10.28 -20.84 16.40
CA PRO A 93 -11.26 -19.76 16.30
C PRO A 93 -10.63 -18.38 16.17
N LEU A 94 -11.28 -17.48 15.43
CA LEU A 94 -10.93 -16.06 15.40
C LEU A 94 -11.09 -15.45 16.79
N ARG A 95 -10.10 -14.68 17.22
CA ARG A 95 -10.13 -13.94 18.49
C ARG A 95 -10.70 -12.53 18.29
N GLY A 96 -11.30 -11.96 19.34
CA GLY A 96 -11.81 -10.59 19.30
C GLY A 96 -10.76 -9.55 18.89
N ALA A 97 -9.49 -9.75 19.28
CA ALA A 97 -8.39 -8.89 18.89
C ALA A 97 -8.13 -8.88 17.37
N GLU A 98 -8.26 -10.04 16.70
CA GLU A 98 -8.11 -10.13 15.24
C GLU A 98 -9.25 -9.37 14.53
N LEU A 99 -10.49 -9.47 15.05
CA LEU A 99 -11.64 -8.74 14.51
C LEU A 99 -11.50 -7.22 14.72
N ALA A 100 -11.00 -6.80 15.89
CA ALA A 100 -10.70 -5.39 16.15
C ALA A 100 -9.62 -4.84 15.21
N LEU A 101 -8.55 -5.61 14.95
CA LEU A 101 -7.50 -5.25 14.00
C LEU A 101 -8.04 -5.21 12.57
N ALA A 102 -8.91 -6.15 12.18
CA ALA A 102 -9.56 -6.11 10.87
C ALA A 102 -10.45 -4.87 10.70
N ALA A 103 -11.22 -4.50 11.73
CA ALA A 103 -11.99 -3.27 11.73
C ALA A 103 -11.08 -2.03 11.61
N LEU A 104 -9.95 -1.99 12.33
CA LEU A 104 -8.97 -0.92 12.22
C LEU A 104 -8.37 -0.84 10.80
N PHE A 105 -8.05 -1.98 10.19
CA PHE A 105 -7.59 -2.05 8.80
C PHE A 105 -8.60 -1.40 7.84
N LEU A 106 -9.89 -1.72 7.98
CA LEU A 106 -10.95 -1.14 7.15
C LEU A 106 -11.11 0.37 7.37
N VAL A 107 -10.98 0.84 8.61
CA VAL A 107 -10.99 2.29 8.93
C VAL A 107 -9.82 2.99 8.25
N LEU A 108 -8.62 2.43 8.33
CA LEU A 108 -7.43 2.98 7.67
C LEU A 108 -7.56 2.96 6.14
N LEU A 109 -8.12 1.90 5.57
CA LEU A 109 -8.42 1.79 4.13
C LEU A 109 -9.40 2.87 3.69
N GLY A 110 -10.45 3.13 4.48
CA GLY A 110 -11.39 4.22 4.25
C GLY A 110 -10.72 5.59 4.34
N PHE A 111 -9.90 5.80 5.36
CA PHE A 111 -9.14 7.03 5.55
C PHE A 111 -8.21 7.33 4.37
N GLU A 112 -7.47 6.33 3.90
CA GLU A 112 -6.61 6.45 2.74
C GLU A 112 -7.39 6.72 1.45
N THR A 113 -8.55 6.06 1.29
CA THR A 113 -9.44 6.29 0.14
C THR A 113 -9.91 7.75 0.09
N VAL A 114 -10.27 8.33 1.24
CA VAL A 114 -10.65 9.74 1.35
C VAL A 114 -9.47 10.66 1.02
N ALA A 115 -8.27 10.37 1.56
CA ALA A 115 -7.07 11.14 1.27
C ALA A 115 -6.73 11.14 -0.23
N ASP A 116 -6.74 9.97 -0.86
CA ASP A 116 -6.50 9.83 -2.30
C ASP A 116 -7.56 10.57 -3.14
N GLN A 117 -8.83 10.58 -2.70
CA GLN A 117 -9.90 11.31 -3.37
C GLN A 117 -9.70 12.82 -3.27
N GLN A 118 -9.32 13.32 -2.09
CA GLN A 118 -9.01 14.74 -1.91
C GLN A 118 -7.85 15.17 -2.81
N GLN A 119 -6.80 14.38 -2.89
CA GLN A 119 -5.64 14.65 -3.75
C GLN A 119 -6.01 14.59 -5.24
N TRP A 120 -6.84 13.62 -5.64
CA TRP A 120 -7.35 13.54 -7.00
C TRP A 120 -8.14 14.79 -7.39
N ASN A 121 -9.09 15.21 -6.56
CA ASN A 121 -9.92 16.39 -6.80
C ASN A 121 -9.07 17.65 -6.94
N PHE A 122 -8.07 17.81 -6.06
CA PHE A 122 -7.11 18.91 -6.14
C PHE A 122 -6.36 18.95 -7.49
N HIS A 123 -5.86 17.81 -7.94
CA HIS A 123 -5.15 17.74 -9.22
C HIS A 123 -6.07 18.00 -10.42
N GLN A 124 -7.33 17.55 -10.39
CA GLN A 124 -8.31 17.82 -11.43
C GLN A 124 -8.64 19.33 -11.50
N GLU A 125 -8.90 19.96 -10.36
CA GLU A 125 -9.17 21.39 -10.29
C GLU A 125 -7.95 22.21 -10.75
N LYS A 126 -6.75 21.84 -10.32
CA LYS A 126 -5.50 22.45 -10.75
C LYS A 126 -5.32 22.38 -12.28
N ALA A 127 -5.61 21.25 -12.88
CA ALA A 127 -5.55 21.06 -14.33
C ALA A 127 -6.60 21.91 -15.06
N ALA A 128 -7.83 21.95 -14.54
CA ALA A 128 -8.92 22.76 -15.11
C ALA A 128 -8.61 24.27 -15.06
N ARG A 129 -8.08 24.77 -13.94
CA ARG A 129 -7.64 26.20 -13.83
C ARG A 129 -6.54 26.52 -14.81
N LYS A 130 -5.55 25.64 -14.96
CA LYS A 130 -4.48 25.82 -15.95
C LYS A 130 -5.02 25.92 -17.37
N GLN A 131 -6.02 25.10 -17.73
CA GLN A 131 -6.66 25.16 -19.05
C GLN A 131 -7.45 26.45 -19.28
N ARG A 132 -8.04 27.03 -18.21
CA ARG A 132 -8.76 28.33 -18.29
C ARG A 132 -7.83 29.55 -18.23
N GLY A 133 -6.52 29.35 -18.06
CA GLY A 133 -5.56 30.45 -17.90
C GLY A 133 -5.66 31.15 -16.54
N GLU A 134 -6.32 30.53 -15.56
CA GLU A 134 -6.48 31.07 -14.22
C GLU A 134 -5.22 30.85 -13.37
N PRO A 135 -4.97 31.67 -12.34
CA PRO A 135 -3.88 31.45 -11.40
C PRO A 135 -4.03 30.06 -10.75
N VAL A 136 -3.00 29.26 -10.87
CA VAL A 136 -2.90 27.99 -10.14
C VAL A 136 -2.38 28.34 -8.76
N GLY A 137 -3.26 28.31 -7.75
CA GLY A 137 -2.92 28.58 -6.35
C GLY A 137 -1.73 27.75 -5.83
N ASP A 138 -1.69 27.46 -4.56
CA ASP A 138 -0.60 26.69 -3.93
C ASP A 138 -0.30 25.40 -4.70
N GLY A 139 1.00 25.06 -4.78
CA GLY A 139 1.47 23.89 -5.53
C GLY A 139 1.05 22.56 -4.92
N PHE A 140 0.52 22.57 -3.69
CA PHE A 140 0.19 21.41 -2.86
C PHE A 140 -1.18 21.56 -2.18
N LEU A 141 -1.77 20.42 -1.80
CA LEU A 141 -3.03 20.36 -1.08
C LEU A 141 -2.81 20.63 0.41
N SER A 142 -3.49 21.64 0.96
CA SER A 142 -3.40 22.06 2.38
C SER A 142 -4.75 21.99 3.12
N SER A 143 -5.79 21.40 2.51
CA SER A 143 -7.13 21.29 3.08
C SER A 143 -7.53 19.83 3.39
N GLY A 144 -8.62 19.65 4.12
CA GLY A 144 -9.09 18.31 4.49
C GLY A 144 -8.08 17.55 5.36
N LEU A 145 -7.81 16.30 5.03
CA LEU A 145 -6.83 15.48 5.75
C LEU A 145 -5.39 15.99 5.61
N PHE A 146 -5.09 16.67 4.52
CA PHE A 146 -3.77 17.28 4.25
C PHE A 146 -3.48 18.52 5.10
N ARG A 147 -4.46 19.02 5.85
CA ARG A 147 -4.25 20.03 6.89
C ARG A 147 -3.53 19.47 8.12
N ILE A 148 -3.74 18.18 8.41
CA ILE A 148 -3.21 17.51 9.61
C ILE A 148 -1.83 16.91 9.32
N SER A 149 -1.62 16.38 8.12
CA SER A 149 -0.38 15.73 7.71
C SER A 149 -0.09 16.06 6.24
N ARG A 150 1.18 16.13 5.86
CA ARG A 150 1.59 16.28 4.45
C ARG A 150 1.27 15.05 3.61
N HIS A 151 1.28 13.87 4.23
CA HIS A 151 1.11 12.58 3.57
C HIS A 151 0.15 11.66 4.35
N PRO A 152 -1.15 12.04 4.49
CA PRO A 152 -2.11 11.25 5.25
C PRO A 152 -2.35 9.86 4.63
N ASN A 153 -2.26 9.74 3.31
CA ASN A 153 -2.31 8.47 2.60
C ASN A 153 -1.12 7.55 2.92
N TYR A 154 0.10 8.07 3.02
CA TYR A 154 1.29 7.28 3.42
C TYR A 154 1.16 6.78 4.86
N PHE A 155 0.68 7.63 5.76
CA PHE A 155 0.41 7.22 7.13
C PHE A 155 -0.58 6.05 7.19
N ALA A 156 -1.66 6.11 6.43
CA ALA A 156 -2.66 5.05 6.39
C ALA A 156 -2.10 3.77 5.79
N GLU A 157 -1.38 3.86 4.67
CA GLU A 157 -0.75 2.71 4.02
C GLU A 157 0.23 1.99 4.96
N ILE A 158 1.16 2.71 5.59
CA ILE A 158 2.10 2.14 6.56
C ILE A 158 1.33 1.49 7.72
N SER A 159 0.35 2.21 8.28
CA SER A 159 -0.43 1.71 9.41
C SER A 159 -1.21 0.44 9.09
N MET A 160 -1.79 0.33 7.88
CA MET A 160 -2.47 -0.89 7.44
C MET A 160 -1.53 -2.10 7.41
N TRP A 161 -0.29 -1.94 6.98
CA TRP A 161 0.66 -3.05 6.96
C TRP A 161 1.16 -3.44 8.35
N TRP A 162 1.26 -2.49 9.29
CA TRP A 162 1.50 -2.81 10.69
C TRP A 162 0.31 -3.56 11.33
N VAL A 163 -0.92 -3.15 11.04
CA VAL A 163 -2.13 -3.84 11.47
C VAL A 163 -2.19 -5.25 10.88
N PHE A 164 -1.87 -5.39 9.59
CA PHE A 164 -1.82 -6.66 8.90
C PHE A 164 -0.80 -7.62 9.53
N TYR A 165 0.37 -7.12 9.92
CA TYR A 165 1.37 -7.87 10.70
C TYR A 165 0.83 -8.27 12.08
N ALA A 166 0.13 -7.38 12.77
CA ALA A 166 -0.36 -7.60 14.12
C ALA A 166 -1.45 -8.69 14.21
N MET A 167 -2.24 -8.89 13.15
CA MET A 167 -3.35 -9.85 13.14
C MET A 167 -2.88 -11.30 13.43
N PRO A 168 -1.94 -11.90 12.68
CA PRO A 168 -1.43 -13.23 13.01
C PRO A 168 -0.63 -13.27 14.33
N CYS A 169 -0.01 -12.18 14.75
CA CYS A 169 0.60 -12.10 16.07
C CYS A 169 -0.45 -12.25 17.19
N ALA A 170 -1.62 -11.62 17.04
CA ALA A 170 -2.73 -11.77 17.97
C ALA A 170 -3.29 -13.21 17.99
N ALA A 171 -3.28 -13.89 16.84
CA ALA A 171 -3.73 -15.29 16.73
C ALA A 171 -2.80 -16.28 17.43
N THR A 172 -1.48 -16.13 17.23
CA THR A 172 -0.47 -17.08 17.68
C THR A 172 0.15 -16.73 19.04
N GLY A 173 0.02 -15.47 19.48
CA GLY A 173 0.73 -14.95 20.65
C GLY A 173 2.20 -14.63 20.39
N GLN A 174 2.69 -14.75 19.14
CA GLN A 174 4.06 -14.44 18.74
C GLN A 174 4.17 -12.96 18.36
N ALA A 175 4.32 -12.08 19.34
CA ALA A 175 4.36 -10.63 19.12
C ALA A 175 5.56 -10.17 18.28
N LEU A 176 6.67 -10.91 18.30
CA LEU A 176 7.85 -10.62 17.50
C LEU A 176 8.26 -11.86 16.70
N ASN A 177 8.26 -11.73 15.38
CA ASN A 177 8.69 -12.76 14.46
C ASN A 177 9.30 -12.13 13.21
N TRP A 178 9.96 -12.93 12.37
CA TRP A 178 10.72 -12.45 11.21
C TRP A 178 9.88 -11.67 10.16
N THR A 179 8.56 -11.87 10.13
CA THR A 179 7.67 -11.21 9.16
C THR A 179 7.47 -9.72 9.44
N ILE A 180 7.91 -9.22 10.62
CA ILE A 180 7.96 -7.79 10.95
C ILE A 180 8.83 -7.01 9.95
N ALA A 181 9.81 -7.68 9.33
CA ALA A 181 10.71 -7.06 8.37
C ALA A 181 9.97 -6.37 7.22
N GLY A 182 8.83 -6.89 6.78
CA GLY A 182 8.02 -6.27 5.74
C GLY A 182 7.48 -4.90 6.14
N ALA A 183 6.85 -4.80 7.31
CA ALA A 183 6.30 -3.55 7.82
C ALA A 183 7.41 -2.51 8.11
N VAL A 184 8.55 -2.96 8.67
CA VAL A 184 9.71 -2.10 8.94
C VAL A 184 10.31 -1.56 7.65
N LEU A 185 10.60 -2.42 6.66
CA LEU A 185 11.18 -1.98 5.39
C LEU A 185 10.26 -1.07 4.60
N LEU A 186 8.94 -1.31 4.65
CA LEU A 186 7.97 -0.41 4.04
C LEU A 186 7.99 0.96 4.73
N THR A 187 8.02 0.99 6.06
CA THR A 187 8.10 2.25 6.83
C THR A 187 9.34 3.04 6.44
N LEU A 188 10.51 2.39 6.40
CA LEU A 188 11.77 3.04 6.01
C LEU A 188 11.74 3.54 4.55
N LEU A 189 11.10 2.80 3.65
CA LEU A 189 10.94 3.22 2.25
C LEU A 189 10.13 4.51 2.13
N PHE A 190 9.03 4.61 2.87
CA PHE A 190 8.17 5.80 2.83
C PHE A 190 8.81 7.00 3.54
N ASP A 191 9.50 6.79 4.67
CA ASP A 191 10.23 7.83 5.38
C ASP A 191 11.36 8.42 4.52
N GLY A 192 12.11 7.57 3.82
CA GLY A 192 13.17 8.00 2.90
C GLY A 192 12.67 8.62 1.59
N SER A 193 11.36 8.58 1.31
CA SER A 193 10.75 9.13 0.09
C SER A 193 10.02 10.46 0.30
N THR A 194 9.90 10.93 1.54
CA THR A 194 9.27 12.19 1.95
C THR A 194 10.27 13.26 2.25
#